data_aef371b50287c5e49c00a5e51127bb98
#
_entry.id   aef371b50287c5e49c00a5e51127bb98
#
_cell.length_a   1.000
_cell.length_b   1.000
_cell.length_c   1.000
_cell.angle_alpha   90.00
_cell.angle_beta   90.00
_cell.angle_gamma   90.00
#
_symmetry.space_group_name_H-M   'P 1'
#
loop_
_entity.id
_entity.type
_entity.pdbx_description
1 polymer ?
#
loop_
_entity_poly.entity_id
_entity_poly.type
_entity_poly.pdbx_seq_one_letter_code
_entity_poly.pdbx_strand_id
1 'polypeptide(L)'
;RLALGHYFGRQLARLVQTISADLVIPLPLHPDRLRSRGFNQALELARPVSKALACPLDASLCQRIRNTQAQADLPWKARRQNIRHAFHCVKDLSGQRIVLVDDVMTTGASLDECARTLRLHGAASIVLLVVARTLPE
;
A
#
# COMPACT_ATOMS: atom_id res chain seq x y z
N ARG A 1 3.58 -5.10 -18.79
CA ARG A 1 3.47 -5.15 -17.32
C ARG A 1 2.62 -4.00 -16.78
N LEU A 2 2.84 -2.77 -17.25
CA LEU A 2 1.99 -1.63 -16.87
C LEU A 2 0.56 -1.83 -17.35
N ALA A 3 0.38 -2.40 -18.55
CA ALA A 3 -0.95 -2.69 -19.07
C ALA A 3 -1.68 -3.69 -18.16
N LEU A 4 -0.97 -4.70 -17.64
CA LEU A 4 -1.54 -5.66 -16.69
C LEU A 4 -1.94 -4.97 -15.39
N GLY A 5 -1.11 -4.06 -14.91
CA GLY A 5 -1.43 -3.25 -13.72
C GLY A 5 -2.70 -2.45 -13.91
N HIS A 6 -2.89 -1.83 -15.07
CA HIS A 6 -4.11 -1.10 -15.39
C HIS A 6 -5.33 -2.01 -15.39
N TYR A 7 -5.22 -3.22 -15.94
CA TYR A 7 -6.32 -4.17 -15.94
C TYR A 7 -6.75 -4.54 -14.52
N PHE A 8 -5.81 -4.93 -13.67
CA PHE A 8 -6.10 -5.29 -12.29
C PHE A 8 -6.62 -4.10 -11.50
N GLY A 9 -6.09 -2.90 -11.75
CA GLY A 9 -6.57 -1.69 -11.11
C GLY A 9 -8.03 -1.40 -11.43
N ARG A 10 -8.45 -1.63 -12.67
CA ARG A 10 -9.86 -1.46 -13.05
C ARG A 10 -10.76 -2.47 -12.35
N GLN A 11 -10.29 -3.73 -12.17
CA GLN A 11 -11.05 -4.72 -11.41
C GLN A 11 -11.20 -4.31 -9.96
N LEU A 12 -10.13 -3.83 -9.34
CA LEU A 12 -10.18 -3.31 -7.97
C LEU A 12 -11.13 -2.12 -7.86
N ALA A 13 -11.10 -1.22 -8.85
CA ALA A 13 -11.98 -0.05 -8.86
C ALA A 13 -13.45 -0.45 -8.86
N ARG A 14 -13.82 -1.50 -9.61
CA ARG A 14 -15.19 -2.00 -9.62
C ARG A 14 -15.62 -2.52 -8.25
N LEU A 15 -14.71 -3.20 -7.53
CA LEU A 15 -15.01 -3.74 -6.21
C LEU A 15 -15.24 -2.64 -5.18
N VAL A 16 -14.66 -1.46 -5.37
CA VAL A 16 -14.74 -0.38 -4.38
C VAL A 16 -15.70 0.72 -4.75
N GLN A 17 -16.50 0.58 -5.80
CA GLN A 17 -17.43 1.62 -6.24
C GLN A 17 -18.41 2.06 -5.16
N THR A 18 -18.75 1.18 -4.22
CA THR A 18 -19.65 1.48 -3.12
C THR A 18 -18.94 2.02 -1.89
N ILE A 19 -17.61 2.05 -1.90
CA ILE A 19 -16.83 2.51 -0.75
C ILE A 19 -16.60 4.00 -0.88
N SER A 20 -16.82 4.70 0.24
CA SER A 20 -16.53 6.13 0.31
C SER A 20 -15.15 6.33 0.91
N ALA A 21 -14.28 7.07 0.22
CA ALA A 21 -12.91 7.32 0.66
C ALA A 21 -12.50 8.75 0.34
N ASP A 22 -11.53 9.24 1.09
CA ASP A 22 -11.02 10.60 0.95
C ASP A 22 -9.65 10.62 0.28
N LEU A 23 -8.93 9.51 0.31
CA LEU A 23 -7.55 9.46 -0.18
C LEU A 23 -7.17 8.03 -0.55
N VAL A 24 -6.46 7.87 -1.67
CA VAL A 24 -5.88 6.60 -2.08
C VAL A 24 -4.37 6.68 -1.94
N ILE A 25 -3.78 5.69 -1.27
CA ILE A 25 -2.33 5.61 -1.06
C ILE A 25 -1.84 4.27 -1.58
N PRO A 26 -0.90 4.25 -2.54
CA PRO A 26 -0.22 3.01 -2.88
C PRO A 26 0.80 2.66 -1.80
N LEU A 27 0.96 1.37 -1.51
CA LEU A 27 2.00 0.94 -0.57
C LEU A 27 3.35 1.37 -1.13
N PRO A 28 4.12 2.19 -0.39
CA PRO A 28 5.36 2.72 -0.94
C PRO A 28 6.48 1.68 -0.97
N LEU A 29 7.34 1.79 -1.99
CA LEU A 29 8.59 1.06 -2.05
C LEU A 29 9.71 1.92 -1.47
N HIS A 30 10.69 1.25 -0.85
CA HIS A 30 11.92 1.94 -0.49
C HIS A 30 12.61 2.46 -1.77
N PRO A 31 13.25 3.65 -1.74
CA PRO A 31 13.87 4.19 -2.94
C PRO A 31 14.85 3.26 -3.64
N ASP A 32 15.58 2.42 -2.89
CA ASP A 32 16.51 1.44 -3.48
C ASP A 32 15.77 0.40 -4.31
N ARG A 33 14.62 -0.06 -3.81
CA ARG A 33 13.78 -1.02 -4.54
C ARG A 33 13.15 -0.37 -5.76
N LEU A 34 12.71 0.87 -5.64
CA LEU A 34 12.12 1.59 -6.77
C LEU A 34 13.14 1.77 -7.87
N ARG A 35 14.39 2.11 -7.53
CA ARG A 35 15.47 2.25 -8.52
C ARG A 35 15.76 0.94 -9.22
N SER A 36 15.79 -0.18 -8.50
CA SER A 36 16.10 -1.47 -9.11
C SER A 36 14.93 -2.03 -9.93
N ARG A 37 13.68 -1.76 -9.55
CA ARG A 37 12.50 -2.25 -10.28
C ARG A 37 12.07 -1.29 -11.40
N GLY A 38 12.38 -0.01 -11.28
CA GLY A 38 12.01 1.00 -12.25
C GLY A 38 10.61 1.55 -12.11
N PHE A 39 9.74 0.94 -11.30
CA PHE A 39 8.37 1.39 -11.10
C PHE A 39 7.79 0.80 -9.82
N ASN A 40 6.71 1.42 -9.33
CA ASN A 40 5.95 0.90 -8.20
C ASN A 40 4.63 0.32 -8.73
N GLN A 41 4.48 -1.00 -8.66
CA GLN A 41 3.29 -1.68 -9.14
C GLN A 41 2.03 -1.23 -8.37
N ALA A 42 2.15 -1.02 -7.07
CA ALA A 42 1.01 -0.57 -6.27
C ALA A 42 0.50 0.79 -6.74
N LEU A 43 1.39 1.69 -7.16
CA LEU A 43 1.00 2.99 -7.70
C LEU A 43 0.20 2.83 -8.99
N GLU A 44 0.63 1.93 -9.88
CA GLU A 44 -0.09 1.69 -11.14
C GLU A 44 -1.47 1.11 -10.90
N LEU A 45 -1.63 0.26 -9.89
CA LEU A 45 -2.94 -0.27 -9.51
C LEU A 45 -3.80 0.80 -8.83
N ALA A 46 -3.20 1.70 -8.09
CA ALA A 46 -3.93 2.74 -7.35
C ALA A 46 -4.53 3.81 -8.27
N ARG A 47 -3.94 4.06 -9.43
CA ARG A 47 -4.42 5.12 -10.33
C ARG A 47 -5.88 4.94 -10.75
N PRO A 48 -6.30 3.79 -11.32
CA PRO A 48 -7.71 3.61 -11.67
C PRO A 48 -8.63 3.56 -10.44
N VAL A 49 -8.14 3.10 -9.30
CA VAL A 49 -8.93 3.12 -8.07
C VAL A 49 -9.24 4.56 -7.65
N SER A 50 -8.23 5.42 -7.64
CA SER A 50 -8.40 6.84 -7.34
C SER A 50 -9.41 7.49 -8.28
N LYS A 51 -9.30 7.19 -9.57
CA LYS A 51 -10.21 7.74 -10.57
C LYS A 51 -11.65 7.29 -10.33
N ALA A 52 -11.85 6.00 -10.05
CA ALA A 52 -13.19 5.45 -9.81
C ALA A 52 -13.82 6.02 -8.54
N LEU A 53 -13.02 6.26 -7.50
CA LEU A 53 -13.51 6.83 -6.25
C LEU A 53 -13.63 8.34 -6.29
N ALA A 54 -13.13 8.98 -7.36
CA ALA A 54 -13.09 10.44 -7.52
C ALA A 54 -12.44 11.12 -6.32
N CYS A 55 -11.37 10.55 -5.80
CA CYS A 55 -10.63 11.11 -4.68
C CYS A 55 -9.13 11.15 -5.00
N PRO A 56 -8.37 12.02 -4.31
CA PRO A 56 -6.95 12.17 -4.61
C PRO A 56 -6.15 10.90 -4.38
N LEU A 57 -5.09 10.75 -5.17
CA LEU A 57 -4.06 9.75 -4.95
C LEU A 57 -2.79 10.48 -4.52
N ASP A 58 -2.18 10.04 -3.42
CA ASP A 58 -0.94 10.64 -2.95
C ASP A 58 0.10 9.54 -2.72
N ALA A 59 1.11 9.51 -3.60
CA ALA A 59 2.16 8.51 -3.56
C ALA A 59 3.36 8.95 -2.71
N SER A 60 3.35 10.17 -2.16
CA SER A 60 4.50 10.74 -1.46
C SER A 60 4.28 10.97 0.02
N LEU A 61 3.03 10.97 0.48
CA LEU A 61 2.76 11.30 1.88
C LEU A 61 3.22 10.21 2.86
N CYS A 62 3.21 8.96 2.43
CA CYS A 62 3.73 7.85 3.22
C CYS A 62 4.96 7.29 2.51
N GLN A 63 6.06 7.18 3.22
CA GLN A 63 7.34 6.78 2.67
C GLN A 63 7.87 5.57 3.39
N ARG A 64 8.48 4.65 2.66
CA ARG A 64 9.20 3.53 3.26
C ARG A 64 10.64 3.97 3.47
N ILE A 65 11.02 4.11 4.73
CA ILE A 65 12.33 4.67 5.10
C ILE A 65 13.38 3.60 5.39
N ARG A 66 12.96 2.34 5.52
CA ARG A 66 13.88 1.21 5.72
C ARG A 66 13.68 0.19 4.62
N ASN A 67 14.79 -0.30 4.04
CA ASN A 67 14.74 -1.35 3.04
C ASN A 67 14.76 -2.72 3.72
N THR A 68 13.57 -3.29 3.91
CA THR A 68 13.39 -4.56 4.64
C THR A 68 13.08 -5.73 3.71
N GLN A 69 13.18 -5.53 2.40
CA GLN A 69 12.82 -6.56 1.42
C GLN A 69 13.77 -7.75 1.42
N ALA A 70 15.03 -7.51 1.76
CA ALA A 70 16.05 -8.57 1.75
C ALA A 70 15.87 -9.58 2.88
N GLN A 71 14.84 -9.46 3.71
CA GLN A 71 14.60 -10.30 4.86
C GLN A 71 13.60 -11.42 4.59
N ALA A 72 13.39 -11.76 3.31
CA ALA A 72 12.37 -12.72 2.92
C ALA A 72 12.60 -14.12 3.49
N ASP A 73 13.85 -14.48 3.79
CA ASP A 73 14.20 -15.79 4.35
C ASP A 73 14.07 -15.87 5.87
N LEU A 74 13.79 -14.76 6.54
CA LEU A 74 13.60 -14.76 7.99
C LEU A 74 12.27 -15.41 8.38
N PRO A 75 12.19 -16.04 9.56
CA PRO A 75 10.92 -16.51 10.11
C PRO A 75 9.91 -15.37 10.19
N TRP A 76 8.64 -15.72 10.09
CA TRP A 76 7.55 -14.74 10.06
C TRP A 76 7.61 -13.73 11.22
N LYS A 77 7.86 -14.23 12.44
CA LYS A 77 7.94 -13.38 13.62
C LYS A 77 9.08 -12.37 13.52
N ALA A 78 10.25 -12.83 13.04
CA ALA A 78 11.41 -11.95 12.86
C ALA A 78 11.14 -10.92 11.76
N ARG A 79 10.41 -11.29 10.69
CA ARG A 79 10.04 -10.36 9.63
C ARG A 79 9.11 -9.26 10.14
N ARG A 80 8.15 -9.61 11.00
CA ARG A 80 7.26 -8.60 11.59
C ARG A 80 8.02 -7.60 12.45
N GLN A 81 8.96 -8.08 13.25
CA GLN A 81 9.79 -7.18 14.06
C GLN A 81 10.67 -6.31 13.19
N ASN A 82 11.22 -6.86 12.11
CA ASN A 82 12.11 -6.13 11.21
C ASN A 82 11.38 -5.03 10.45
N ILE A 83 10.09 -5.19 10.15
CA ILE A 83 9.31 -4.21 9.41
C ILE A 83 8.86 -3.02 10.29
N ARG A 84 8.93 -3.14 11.61
CA ARG A 84 8.47 -2.07 12.51
C ARG A 84 9.20 -0.77 12.21
N HIS A 85 8.42 0.31 12.24
CA HIS A 85 8.92 1.66 11.96
C HIS A 85 9.57 1.82 10.59
N ALA A 86 9.21 0.94 9.64
CA ALA A 86 9.74 1.03 8.28
C ALA A 86 9.08 2.15 7.48
N PHE A 87 7.92 2.64 7.90
CA PHE A 87 7.16 3.67 7.18
C PHE A 87 7.11 4.96 7.97
N HIS A 88 7.08 6.08 7.23
CA HIS A 88 6.97 7.41 7.80
C HIS A 88 5.91 8.19 7.03
N CYS A 89 5.01 8.84 7.76
CA CYS A 89 3.97 9.67 7.17
C CYS A 89 4.29 11.14 7.42
N VAL A 90 4.19 11.97 6.38
CA VAL A 90 4.60 13.38 6.45
C VAL A 90 3.42 14.35 6.65
N LYS A 91 2.19 13.82 6.77
CA LYS A 91 0.99 14.65 6.93
C LYS A 91 0.15 14.18 8.10
N ASP A 92 -0.64 15.11 8.64
CA ASP A 92 -1.74 14.78 9.53
C ASP A 92 -2.92 14.27 8.69
N LEU A 93 -3.43 13.10 9.03
CA LEU A 93 -4.52 12.44 8.31
C LEU A 93 -5.83 12.44 9.09
N SER A 94 -5.96 13.32 10.07
CA SER A 94 -7.10 13.35 10.99
C SER A 94 -8.44 13.30 10.25
N GLY A 95 -9.24 12.30 10.58
CA GLY A 95 -10.59 12.14 10.04
C GLY A 95 -10.65 11.60 8.62
N GLN A 96 -9.54 11.31 7.96
CA GLN A 96 -9.55 10.84 6.59
C GLN A 96 -9.79 9.34 6.49
N ARG A 97 -10.61 8.95 5.51
CA ARG A 97 -10.86 7.55 5.14
C ARG A 97 -9.94 7.20 3.99
N ILE A 98 -9.11 6.17 4.19
CA ILE A 98 -8.01 5.88 3.29
C ILE A 98 -8.20 4.51 2.65
N VAL A 99 -7.88 4.42 1.35
CA VAL A 99 -7.73 3.14 0.65
C VAL A 99 -6.24 2.95 0.41
N LEU A 100 -5.68 1.89 0.98
CA LEU A 100 -4.27 1.52 0.83
C LEU A 100 -4.17 0.35 -0.15
N VAL A 101 -3.40 0.52 -1.22
CA VAL A 101 -3.34 -0.43 -2.33
C VAL A 101 -1.98 -1.10 -2.40
N ASP A 102 -1.98 -2.42 -2.58
CA ASP A 102 -0.76 -3.19 -2.84
C ASP A 102 -1.04 -4.26 -3.90
N ASP A 103 0.01 -4.79 -4.53
CA ASP A 103 -0.13 -5.80 -5.59
C ASP A 103 -0.21 -7.22 -5.03
N VAL A 104 0.66 -7.61 -4.12
CA VAL A 104 0.71 -8.97 -3.56
C VAL A 104 0.88 -8.90 -2.05
N MET A 105 0.03 -9.61 -1.32
CA MET A 105 0.16 -9.76 0.11
C MET A 105 0.66 -11.17 0.42
N THR A 106 1.85 -11.28 1.02
CA THR A 106 2.39 -12.56 1.49
C THR A 106 2.01 -12.80 2.95
N THR A 107 2.64 -12.09 3.88
CA THR A 107 2.33 -12.17 5.30
C THR A 107 1.40 -11.06 5.77
N GLY A 108 1.27 -10.00 4.98
CA GLY A 108 0.55 -8.80 5.39
C GLY A 108 1.36 -7.86 6.29
N ALA A 109 2.61 -8.21 6.61
CA ALA A 109 3.40 -7.42 7.55
C ALA A 109 3.63 -5.99 7.08
N SER A 110 3.94 -5.79 5.80
CA SER A 110 4.15 -4.44 5.24
C SER A 110 2.85 -3.63 5.25
N LEU A 111 1.75 -4.23 4.81
CA LEU A 111 0.44 -3.54 4.82
C LEU A 111 0.02 -3.19 6.24
N ASP A 112 0.17 -4.13 7.18
CA ASP A 112 -0.20 -3.90 8.57
C ASP A 112 0.60 -2.76 9.18
N GLU A 113 1.90 -2.72 8.94
CA GLU A 113 2.76 -1.68 9.49
C GLU A 113 2.47 -0.32 8.84
N CYS A 114 2.26 -0.29 7.53
CA CYS A 114 1.87 0.95 6.86
C CYS A 114 0.53 1.46 7.40
N ALA A 115 -0.46 0.57 7.52
CA ALA A 115 -1.76 0.93 8.07
C ALA A 115 -1.66 1.45 9.51
N ARG A 116 -0.82 0.80 10.33
CA ARG A 116 -0.57 1.26 11.69
C ARG A 116 -0.02 2.69 11.70
N THR A 117 0.94 2.96 10.82
CA THR A 117 1.54 4.29 10.69
C THR A 117 0.48 5.33 10.30
N LEU A 118 -0.38 5.00 9.33
CA LEU A 118 -1.45 5.92 8.91
C LEU A 118 -2.45 6.17 10.03
N ARG A 119 -2.81 5.14 10.81
CA ARG A 119 -3.72 5.32 11.96
C ARG A 119 -3.09 6.21 13.02
N LEU A 120 -1.80 6.07 13.27
CA LEU A 120 -1.09 6.94 14.23
C LEU A 120 -1.12 8.40 13.80
N HIS A 121 -1.25 8.65 12.50
CA HIS A 121 -1.36 10.02 11.97
C HIS A 121 -2.81 10.48 11.82
N GLY A 122 -3.75 9.74 12.39
CA GLY A 122 -5.12 10.20 12.53
C GLY A 122 -6.13 9.63 11.57
N ALA A 123 -5.75 8.71 10.66
CA ALA A 123 -6.70 8.14 9.70
C ALA A 123 -7.91 7.54 10.42
N ALA A 124 -9.11 7.89 9.94
CA ALA A 124 -10.36 7.45 10.54
C ALA A 124 -10.66 5.99 10.20
N SER A 125 -10.31 5.57 8.97
CA SER A 125 -10.50 4.20 8.53
C SER A 125 -9.51 3.89 7.42
N ILE A 126 -9.17 2.61 7.28
CA ILE A 126 -8.27 2.15 6.23
C ILE A 126 -8.83 0.87 5.63
N VAL A 127 -9.04 0.89 4.31
CA VAL A 127 -9.43 -0.28 3.53
C VAL A 127 -8.19 -0.76 2.78
N LEU A 128 -7.86 -2.03 2.91
CA LEU A 128 -6.72 -2.63 2.23
C LEU A 128 -7.20 -3.30 0.95
N LEU A 129 -6.63 -2.91 -0.19
CA LEU A 129 -6.93 -3.52 -1.49
C LEU A 129 -5.68 -4.19 -2.03
N VAL A 130 -5.78 -5.51 -2.29
CA VAL A 130 -4.66 -6.27 -2.85
C VAL A 130 -5.16 -7.08 -4.04
N VAL A 131 -4.29 -7.28 -5.02
CA VAL A 131 -4.61 -8.08 -6.21
C VAL A 131 -4.53 -9.57 -5.91
N ALA A 132 -3.53 -9.99 -5.17
CA ALA A 132 -3.27 -11.39 -4.90
C ALA A 132 -2.77 -11.58 -3.48
N ARG A 133 -3.13 -12.73 -2.91
CA ARG A 133 -2.64 -13.13 -1.60
C ARG A 133 -2.03 -14.52 -1.74
N THR A 134 -0.79 -14.68 -1.26
CA THR A 134 -0.18 -16.00 -1.18
C THR A 134 -0.56 -16.64 0.15
N LEU A 135 -0.97 -17.90 0.09
CA LEU A 135 -1.33 -18.65 1.30
C LEU A 135 -0.08 -19.26 1.91
N PRO A 136 0.01 -19.32 3.24
CA PRO A 136 1.13 -20.02 3.88
C PRO A 136 1.05 -21.51 3.58
N GLU A 137 2.20 -22.10 3.34
CA GLU A 137 2.31 -23.54 3.12
C GLU A 137 2.27 -24.31 4.42
#